data_c7b7bd766f5c9bf6d5a68b5ec9003813
#
_entry.id   c7b7bd766f5c9bf6d5a68b5ec9003813
#
_cell.length_a   1.000
_cell.length_b   1.000
_cell.length_c   1.000
_cell.angle_alpha   90.00
_cell.angle_beta   90.00
_cell.angle_gamma   90.00
#
_symmetry.space_group_name_H-M   'P 1'
#
loop_
_entity.id
_entity.type
_entity.pdbx_description
1 polymer ?
#
loop_
_entity_poly.entity_id
_entity_poly.type
_entity_poly.pdbx_seq_one_letter_code
_entity_poly.pdbx_strand_id
1 'polypeptide(L)'
;QAQTRTKEHSESERCDTKLKTMNILEKIIIDKKREVELKKSIIPVSQLEASVLFNSRTYSMSKLLKNSFSGIIAEHKRRSPSKAIINNNHSVEDVVLGYQNAGVCGISVLTDAKYFGGSLDDLLLAKASVNIPLLRKEFIVDEYQILEAKAYGADVILLIAAVLTRKEIKQLSEFAHSLGLEVLLEVHNLEELETAIMPSLDMIGVNNRNLKSFEVSLDYSKELASKIPDE
;
A
#
# COMPACT_ATOMS: atom_id res chain seq x y z
N GLN A 1 25.29 18.91 35.68
CA GLN A 1 24.25 17.83 35.75
C GLN A 1 22.82 18.39 35.72
N ALA A 2 22.51 19.61 36.22
CA ALA A 2 21.16 20.19 36.21
C ALA A 2 20.73 20.73 34.84
N GLN A 3 21.66 21.27 34.03
CA GLN A 3 21.36 21.82 32.69
C GLN A 3 21.09 20.74 31.63
N THR A 4 21.61 19.53 31.79
CA THR A 4 21.37 18.40 30.85
C THR A 4 19.97 17.81 31.08
N ARG A 5 19.51 17.69 32.32
CA ARG A 5 18.15 17.19 32.66
C ARG A 5 17.02 18.11 32.17
N THR A 6 17.22 19.42 32.19
CA THR A 6 16.19 20.38 31.73
C THR A 6 16.03 20.38 30.21
N LYS A 7 17.09 20.11 29.44
CA LYS A 7 17.00 19.98 27.97
C LYS A 7 16.29 18.69 27.55
N GLU A 8 16.61 17.58 28.17
CA GLU A 8 15.96 16.28 27.86
C GLU A 8 14.46 16.29 28.21
N HIS A 9 14.06 16.96 29.30
CA HIS A 9 12.65 17.11 29.66
C HIS A 9 11.89 18.00 28.68
N SER A 10 12.48 19.10 28.21
CA SER A 10 11.87 19.99 27.21
C SER A 10 11.77 19.38 25.81
N GLU A 11 12.70 18.50 25.42
CA GLU A 11 12.64 17.75 24.16
C GLU A 11 11.60 16.63 24.18
N SER A 12 11.46 15.94 25.31
CA SER A 12 10.40 14.95 25.53
C SER A 12 9.00 15.56 25.49
N GLU A 13 8.77 16.68 26.16
CA GLU A 13 7.49 17.39 26.15
C GLU A 13 7.14 17.96 24.77
N ARG A 14 8.14 18.46 24.00
CA ARG A 14 7.94 18.90 22.62
C ARG A 14 7.64 17.75 21.67
N CYS A 15 8.24 16.59 21.87
CA CYS A 15 7.98 15.38 21.11
C CYS A 15 6.56 14.87 21.36
N ASP A 16 6.13 14.81 22.62
CA ASP A 16 4.78 14.38 23.01
C ASP A 16 3.68 15.35 22.52
N THR A 17 3.96 16.65 22.52
CA THR A 17 3.02 17.66 22.02
C THR A 17 2.88 17.56 20.50
N LYS A 18 3.97 17.33 19.78
CA LYS A 18 3.97 17.15 18.33
C LYS A 18 3.24 15.88 17.88
N LEU A 19 3.38 14.77 18.63
CA LEU A 19 2.63 13.53 18.42
C LEU A 19 1.11 13.66 18.63
N LYS A 20 0.68 14.56 19.53
CA LYS A 20 -0.74 14.81 19.78
C LYS A 20 -1.45 15.59 18.68
N THR A 21 -0.72 16.38 17.89
CA THR A 21 -1.27 17.21 16.81
C THR A 21 -1.18 16.55 15.42
N MET A 22 -0.49 15.40 15.31
CA MET A 22 -0.30 14.69 14.05
C MET A 22 -1.58 14.00 13.59
N ASN A 23 -1.88 14.06 12.30
CA ASN A 23 -2.96 13.28 11.71
C ASN A 23 -2.61 11.78 11.68
N ILE A 24 -3.63 10.95 11.43
CA ILE A 24 -3.46 9.49 11.47
C ILE A 24 -2.46 8.99 10.42
N LEU A 25 -2.44 9.57 9.22
CA LEU A 25 -1.53 9.18 8.15
C LEU A 25 -0.06 9.46 8.53
N GLU A 26 0.23 10.63 9.09
CA GLU A 26 1.57 10.97 9.59
C GLU A 26 2.07 9.98 10.65
N LYS A 27 1.19 9.57 11.57
CA LYS A 27 1.52 8.56 12.60
C LYS A 27 1.84 7.21 11.96
N ILE A 28 1.02 6.77 11.01
CA ILE A 28 1.23 5.53 10.27
C ILE A 28 2.59 5.53 9.57
N ILE A 29 2.95 6.62 8.89
CA ILE A 29 4.22 6.72 8.15
C ILE A 29 5.43 6.69 9.08
N ILE A 30 5.38 7.36 10.23
CA ILE A 30 6.46 7.32 11.21
C ILE A 30 6.66 5.89 11.74
N ASP A 31 5.57 5.21 12.10
CA ASP A 31 5.62 3.83 12.57
C ASP A 31 6.14 2.89 11.48
N LYS A 32 5.69 3.09 10.23
CA LYS A 32 6.12 2.28 9.10
C LYS A 32 7.63 2.43 8.81
N LYS A 33 8.16 3.64 8.82
CA LYS A 33 9.61 3.85 8.67
C LYS A 33 10.41 3.13 9.75
N ARG A 34 9.96 3.16 11.00
CA ARG A 34 10.61 2.41 12.11
C ARG A 34 10.51 0.90 11.91
N GLU A 35 9.36 0.40 11.49
CA GLU A 35 9.12 -1.01 11.18
C GLU A 35 10.07 -1.50 10.07
N VAL A 36 10.19 -0.74 8.98
CA VAL A 36 11.05 -1.07 7.86
C VAL A 36 12.53 -1.11 8.29
N GLU A 37 13.00 -0.12 9.03
CA GLU A 37 14.39 -0.12 9.53
C GLU A 37 14.68 -1.32 10.44
N LEU A 38 13.74 -1.70 11.29
CA LEU A 38 13.86 -2.89 12.13
C LEU A 38 13.92 -4.16 11.27
N LYS A 39 13.03 -4.29 10.29
CA LYS A 39 13.00 -5.45 9.37
C LYS A 39 14.30 -5.59 8.59
N LYS A 40 14.84 -4.51 8.06
CA LYS A 40 16.14 -4.48 7.37
C LYS A 40 17.28 -5.02 8.23
N SER A 41 17.25 -4.74 9.53
CA SER A 41 18.29 -5.22 10.46
C SER A 41 18.17 -6.72 10.79
N ILE A 42 17.00 -7.33 10.60
CA ILE A 42 16.71 -8.72 10.97
C ILE A 42 16.70 -9.64 9.75
N ILE A 43 16.09 -9.18 8.64
CA ILE A 43 15.91 -9.97 7.41
C ILE A 43 16.72 -9.31 6.30
N PRO A 44 17.88 -9.87 5.92
CA PRO A 44 18.70 -9.30 4.85
C PRO A 44 18.04 -9.48 3.49
N VAL A 45 18.33 -8.58 2.55
CA VAL A 45 17.82 -8.61 1.18
C VAL A 45 18.05 -9.97 0.50
N SER A 46 19.21 -10.58 0.72
CA SER A 46 19.52 -11.91 0.18
C SER A 46 18.55 -13.02 0.61
N GLN A 47 17.94 -12.88 1.80
CA GLN A 47 16.92 -13.82 2.25
C GLN A 47 15.59 -13.61 1.50
N LEU A 48 15.22 -12.36 1.18
CA LEU A 48 14.06 -12.07 0.35
C LEU A 48 14.25 -12.58 -1.08
N GLU A 49 15.42 -12.35 -1.66
CA GLU A 49 15.79 -12.80 -3.01
C GLU A 49 15.85 -14.33 -3.12
N ALA A 50 16.13 -15.03 -2.03
CA ALA A 50 16.13 -16.50 -1.96
C ALA A 50 14.70 -17.10 -1.93
N SER A 51 13.64 -16.29 -1.81
CA SER A 51 12.26 -16.78 -1.86
C SER A 51 11.97 -17.41 -3.23
N VAL A 52 11.27 -18.55 -3.23
CA VAL A 52 10.84 -19.23 -4.46
C VAL A 52 9.92 -18.36 -5.33
N LEU A 53 9.22 -17.43 -4.72
CA LEU A 53 8.32 -16.50 -5.41
C LEU A 53 9.04 -15.29 -6.02
N PHE A 54 10.27 -14.99 -5.57
CA PHE A 54 11.00 -13.80 -6.01
C PHE A 54 11.25 -13.80 -7.52
N ASN A 55 11.58 -14.97 -8.09
CA ASN A 55 11.80 -15.14 -9.53
C ASN A 55 10.54 -15.62 -10.27
N SER A 56 9.38 -15.70 -9.60
CA SER A 56 8.15 -16.12 -10.25
C SER A 56 7.62 -15.04 -11.20
N ARG A 57 6.92 -15.49 -12.25
CA ARG A 57 6.23 -14.57 -13.17
C ARG A 57 5.07 -13.90 -12.45
N THR A 58 4.94 -12.60 -12.65
CA THR A 58 3.82 -11.79 -12.15
C THR A 58 2.64 -11.81 -13.14
N TYR A 59 1.45 -11.63 -12.61
CA TYR A 59 0.24 -11.39 -13.39
C TYR A 59 0.01 -9.89 -13.57
N SER A 60 -0.43 -9.47 -14.76
CA SER A 60 -0.75 -8.07 -15.03
C SER A 60 -2.19 -7.74 -14.61
N MET A 61 -2.35 -6.89 -13.60
CA MET A 61 -3.64 -6.40 -13.15
C MET A 61 -4.21 -5.35 -14.11
N SER A 62 -3.38 -4.45 -14.60
CA SER A 62 -3.76 -3.41 -15.56
C SER A 62 -4.35 -4.02 -16.83
N LYS A 63 -3.72 -5.09 -17.35
CA LYS A 63 -4.21 -5.81 -18.53
C LYS A 63 -5.55 -6.51 -18.26
N LEU A 64 -5.72 -7.14 -17.11
CA LEU A 64 -6.99 -7.78 -16.76
C LEU A 64 -8.10 -6.76 -16.59
N LEU A 65 -7.84 -5.62 -15.94
CA LEU A 65 -8.81 -4.52 -15.81
C LEU A 65 -9.27 -3.98 -17.16
N LYS A 66 -8.33 -3.72 -18.08
CA LYS A 66 -8.64 -3.24 -19.45
C LYS A 66 -9.50 -4.22 -20.26
N ASN A 67 -9.35 -5.52 -20.03
CA ASN A 67 -10.07 -6.57 -20.79
C ASN A 67 -11.29 -7.14 -20.04
N SER A 68 -11.57 -6.68 -18.84
CA SER A 68 -12.67 -7.17 -18.02
C SER A 68 -13.95 -6.38 -18.24
N PHE A 69 -15.09 -7.08 -18.17
CA PHE A 69 -16.40 -6.44 -18.13
C PHE A 69 -16.69 -5.79 -16.77
N SER A 70 -16.21 -6.37 -15.66
CA SER A 70 -16.51 -5.89 -14.30
C SER A 70 -15.57 -4.79 -13.82
N GLY A 71 -14.29 -4.83 -14.21
CA GLY A 71 -13.25 -3.89 -13.76
C GLY A 71 -13.04 -3.86 -12.23
N ILE A 72 -13.35 -4.96 -11.52
CA ILE A 72 -13.36 -4.98 -10.06
C ILE A 72 -12.02 -5.48 -9.51
N ILE A 73 -11.44 -4.71 -8.59
CA ILE A 73 -10.41 -5.17 -7.63
C ILE A 73 -11.09 -5.32 -6.28
N ALA A 74 -11.15 -6.53 -5.73
CA ALA A 74 -11.73 -6.78 -4.41
C ALA A 74 -10.67 -6.65 -3.31
N GLU A 75 -11.05 -6.19 -2.13
CA GLU A 75 -10.12 -5.96 -1.02
C GLU A 75 -10.39 -6.89 0.16
N HIS A 76 -9.33 -7.62 0.61
CA HIS A 76 -9.32 -8.30 1.90
C HIS A 76 -8.76 -7.41 2.98
N LYS A 77 -9.58 -7.12 3.99
CA LYS A 77 -9.23 -6.25 5.12
C LYS A 77 -9.94 -6.69 6.40
N ARG A 78 -9.18 -6.85 7.50
CA ARG A 78 -9.74 -7.26 8.79
C ARG A 78 -10.26 -6.10 9.63
N ARG A 79 -9.57 -4.98 9.61
CA ARG A 79 -9.92 -3.76 10.37
C ARG A 79 -9.37 -2.50 9.69
N SER A 80 -9.73 -1.35 10.23
CA SER A 80 -9.16 -0.06 9.82
C SER A 80 -9.13 0.90 11.01
N PRO A 81 -8.40 2.03 10.95
CA PRO A 81 -8.43 3.03 12.02
C PRO A 81 -9.83 3.57 12.36
N SER A 82 -10.74 3.56 11.39
CA SER A 82 -12.13 4.01 11.56
C SER A 82 -13.11 2.88 11.93
N LYS A 83 -12.73 1.60 11.80
CA LYS A 83 -13.58 0.44 12.08
C LYS A 83 -12.75 -0.72 12.63
N ALA A 84 -12.93 -0.98 13.92
CA ALA A 84 -12.13 -1.96 14.67
C ALA A 84 -12.29 -3.41 14.17
N ILE A 85 -13.47 -3.78 13.66
CA ILE A 85 -13.75 -5.11 13.13
C ILE A 85 -14.48 -4.97 11.80
N ILE A 86 -13.90 -5.53 10.74
CA ILE A 86 -14.51 -5.63 9.40
C ILE A 86 -14.73 -7.10 9.06
N ASN A 87 -13.68 -7.93 9.18
CA ASN A 87 -13.75 -9.37 8.96
C ASN A 87 -12.83 -10.12 9.94
N ASN A 88 -13.44 -10.85 10.88
CA ASN A 88 -12.72 -11.73 11.81
C ASN A 88 -13.17 -13.19 11.70
N ASN A 89 -14.17 -13.49 10.87
CA ASN A 89 -14.85 -14.79 10.86
C ASN A 89 -14.45 -15.66 9.66
N HIS A 90 -13.83 -15.07 8.63
CA HIS A 90 -13.42 -15.79 7.43
C HIS A 90 -11.91 -15.76 7.28
N SER A 91 -11.34 -16.88 6.86
CA SER A 91 -9.93 -16.97 6.53
C SER A 91 -9.60 -16.13 5.28
N VAL A 92 -8.32 -15.79 5.10
CA VAL A 92 -7.86 -15.16 3.85
C VAL A 92 -8.21 -16.05 2.66
N GLU A 93 -7.93 -17.34 2.77
CA GLU A 93 -8.18 -18.34 1.72
C GLU A 93 -9.63 -18.33 1.27
N ASP A 94 -10.60 -18.44 2.20
CA ASP A 94 -12.03 -18.43 1.87
C ASP A 94 -12.44 -17.16 1.13
N VAL A 95 -11.94 -16.01 1.60
CA VAL A 95 -12.28 -14.70 1.02
C VAL A 95 -11.71 -14.56 -0.39
N VAL A 96 -10.42 -14.88 -0.60
CA VAL A 96 -9.79 -14.68 -1.91
C VAL A 96 -10.30 -15.68 -2.95
N LEU A 97 -10.61 -16.91 -2.55
CA LEU A 97 -11.28 -17.90 -3.42
C LEU A 97 -12.70 -17.43 -3.80
N GLY A 98 -13.45 -16.89 -2.83
CA GLY A 98 -14.75 -16.30 -3.10
C GLY A 98 -14.69 -15.15 -4.11
N TYR A 99 -13.70 -14.27 -3.98
CA TYR A 99 -13.49 -13.16 -4.92
C TYR A 99 -13.10 -13.66 -6.32
N GLN A 100 -12.16 -14.61 -6.42
CA GLN A 100 -11.78 -15.19 -7.71
C GLN A 100 -12.98 -15.85 -8.39
N ASN A 101 -13.79 -16.62 -7.65
CA ASN A 101 -14.98 -17.28 -8.17
C ASN A 101 -16.07 -16.28 -8.60
N ALA A 102 -16.10 -15.10 -8.00
CA ALA A 102 -16.98 -13.99 -8.41
C ALA A 102 -16.47 -13.26 -9.67
N GLY A 103 -15.29 -13.60 -10.21
CA GLY A 103 -14.76 -13.05 -11.46
C GLY A 103 -14.14 -11.66 -11.32
N VAL A 104 -13.51 -11.36 -10.18
CA VAL A 104 -12.76 -10.10 -10.01
C VAL A 104 -11.47 -10.10 -10.83
N CYS A 105 -10.99 -8.92 -11.22
CA CYS A 105 -9.75 -8.75 -12.00
C CYS A 105 -8.49 -8.90 -11.17
N GLY A 106 -8.59 -8.68 -9.88
CA GLY A 106 -7.48 -8.80 -8.95
C GLY A 106 -7.95 -8.62 -7.51
N ILE A 107 -7.05 -8.90 -6.58
CA ILE A 107 -7.34 -8.81 -5.15
C ILE A 107 -6.31 -7.91 -4.47
N SER A 108 -6.79 -6.96 -3.69
CA SER A 108 -6.01 -6.11 -2.80
C SER A 108 -5.94 -6.78 -1.42
N VAL A 109 -4.72 -7.03 -0.93
CA VAL A 109 -4.48 -7.65 0.38
C VAL A 109 -3.75 -6.66 1.28
N LEU A 110 -4.38 -6.26 2.39
CA LEU A 110 -3.77 -5.40 3.40
C LEU A 110 -2.64 -6.17 4.10
N THR A 111 -1.44 -5.57 4.18
CA THR A 111 -0.29 -6.17 4.87
C THR A 111 0.16 -5.39 6.10
N ASP A 112 -0.39 -4.21 6.35
CA ASP A 112 -0.14 -3.47 7.58
C ASP A 112 -0.78 -4.16 8.81
N ALA A 113 0.07 -4.55 9.77
CA ALA A 113 -0.38 -5.27 10.95
C ALA A 113 -1.01 -4.34 11.99
N LYS A 114 -0.36 -3.21 12.28
CA LYS A 114 -0.71 -2.33 13.39
C LYS A 114 -2.08 -1.68 13.22
N TYR A 115 -2.36 -1.13 12.06
CA TYR A 115 -3.56 -0.33 11.80
C TYR A 115 -4.66 -1.10 11.07
N PHE A 116 -4.29 -2.09 10.24
CA PHE A 116 -5.24 -2.81 9.39
C PHE A 116 -5.36 -4.30 9.71
N GLY A 117 -4.51 -4.83 10.58
CA GLY A 117 -4.57 -6.24 11.01
C GLY A 117 -4.20 -7.23 9.90
N GLY A 118 -3.45 -6.77 8.90
CA GLY A 118 -2.93 -7.61 7.82
C GLY A 118 -1.55 -8.17 8.13
N SER A 119 -1.02 -8.97 7.22
CA SER A 119 0.33 -9.51 7.31
C SER A 119 0.89 -9.88 5.93
N LEU A 120 2.19 -10.06 5.83
CA LEU A 120 2.81 -10.64 4.63
C LEU A 120 2.40 -12.12 4.45
N ASP A 121 2.13 -12.83 5.55
CA ASP A 121 1.62 -14.20 5.49
C ASP A 121 0.22 -14.26 4.83
N ASP A 122 -0.62 -13.25 5.03
CA ASP A 122 -1.90 -13.15 4.32
C ASP A 122 -1.72 -13.03 2.80
N LEU A 123 -0.72 -12.25 2.39
CA LEU A 123 -0.37 -12.11 0.97
C LEU A 123 0.15 -13.43 0.39
N LEU A 124 0.99 -14.13 1.14
CA LEU A 124 1.52 -15.45 0.76
C LEU A 124 0.42 -16.50 0.64
N LEU A 125 -0.50 -16.56 1.62
CA LEU A 125 -1.66 -17.46 1.59
C LEU A 125 -2.59 -17.13 0.41
N ALA A 126 -2.84 -15.84 0.15
CA ALA A 126 -3.61 -15.42 -1.01
C ALA A 126 -2.93 -15.88 -2.31
N LYS A 127 -1.59 -15.71 -2.44
CA LYS A 127 -0.84 -16.15 -3.63
C LYS A 127 -0.91 -17.67 -3.86
N ALA A 128 -0.91 -18.45 -2.78
CA ALA A 128 -1.05 -19.90 -2.86
C ALA A 128 -2.46 -20.35 -3.24
N SER A 129 -3.48 -19.51 -2.98
CA SER A 129 -4.90 -19.88 -3.13
C SER A 129 -5.51 -19.48 -4.48
N VAL A 130 -4.98 -18.42 -5.15
CA VAL A 130 -5.59 -17.86 -6.37
C VAL A 130 -4.59 -17.69 -7.51
N ASN A 131 -5.11 -17.65 -8.75
CA ASN A 131 -4.34 -17.46 -9.98
C ASN A 131 -4.66 -16.14 -10.69
N ILE A 132 -5.00 -15.10 -9.92
CA ILE A 132 -5.25 -13.74 -10.40
C ILE A 132 -4.30 -12.76 -9.70
N PRO A 133 -4.09 -11.55 -10.25
CA PRO A 133 -3.13 -10.58 -9.70
C PRO A 133 -3.44 -10.18 -8.26
N LEU A 134 -2.40 -10.05 -7.45
CA LEU A 134 -2.46 -9.60 -6.07
C LEU A 134 -1.78 -8.25 -5.90
N LEU A 135 -2.52 -7.26 -5.39
CA LEU A 135 -2.00 -5.97 -4.95
C LEU A 135 -1.60 -6.05 -3.48
N ARG A 136 -0.32 -5.80 -3.18
CA ARG A 136 0.10 -5.52 -1.80
C ARG A 136 -0.41 -4.14 -1.39
N LYS A 137 -1.44 -4.08 -0.56
CA LYS A 137 -1.98 -2.84 0.00
C LYS A 137 -1.21 -2.49 1.28
N GLU A 138 -0.26 -1.59 1.15
CA GLU A 138 0.70 -1.21 2.20
C GLU A 138 1.11 0.26 2.05
N PHE A 139 1.61 0.86 3.12
CA PHE A 139 2.26 2.17 3.08
C PHE A 139 3.72 1.98 2.68
N ILE A 140 3.99 1.98 1.39
CA ILE A 140 5.34 1.81 0.85
C ILE A 140 6.09 3.13 0.92
N VAL A 141 7.23 3.12 1.61
CA VAL A 141 8.11 4.27 1.83
C VAL A 141 9.59 3.94 1.56
N ASP A 142 9.88 2.70 1.17
CA ASP A 142 11.25 2.20 0.99
C ASP A 142 11.28 1.03 -0.01
N GLU A 143 12.35 0.95 -0.81
CA GLU A 143 12.58 -0.13 -1.78
C GLU A 143 12.59 -1.53 -1.14
N TYR A 144 13.01 -1.63 0.11
CA TYR A 144 12.98 -2.89 0.86
C TYR A 144 11.58 -3.51 0.91
N GLN A 145 10.53 -2.68 1.05
CA GLN A 145 9.16 -3.17 1.04
C GLN A 145 8.73 -3.70 -0.34
N ILE A 146 9.35 -3.21 -1.42
CA ILE A 146 9.10 -3.71 -2.77
C ILE A 146 9.76 -5.08 -2.97
N LEU A 147 10.96 -5.28 -2.40
CA LEU A 147 11.59 -6.61 -2.33
C LEU A 147 10.74 -7.60 -1.52
N GLU A 148 10.21 -7.18 -0.35
CA GLU A 148 9.25 -7.98 0.41
C GLU A 148 8.01 -8.32 -0.44
N ALA A 149 7.43 -7.34 -1.15
CA ALA A 149 6.26 -7.57 -2.01
C ALA A 149 6.54 -8.67 -3.03
N LYS A 150 7.67 -8.60 -3.71
CA LYS A 150 8.11 -9.61 -4.68
C LYS A 150 8.32 -10.98 -4.03
N ALA A 151 9.02 -11.02 -2.89
CA ALA A 151 9.32 -12.25 -2.16
C ALA A 151 8.08 -12.98 -1.63
N TYR A 152 7.01 -12.24 -1.35
CA TYR A 152 5.72 -12.78 -0.86
C TYR A 152 4.65 -12.90 -1.95
N GLY A 153 5.01 -12.70 -3.22
CA GLY A 153 4.17 -13.04 -4.37
C GLY A 153 3.16 -11.96 -4.76
N ALA A 154 3.39 -10.69 -4.41
CA ALA A 154 2.63 -9.59 -5.01
C ALA A 154 2.91 -9.51 -6.52
N ASP A 155 1.91 -9.06 -7.25
CA ASP A 155 2.00 -8.71 -8.67
C ASP A 155 1.99 -7.20 -8.86
N VAL A 156 1.40 -6.47 -7.92
CA VAL A 156 1.21 -5.02 -7.92
C VAL A 156 1.56 -4.45 -6.55
N ILE A 157 2.14 -3.25 -6.53
CA ILE A 157 2.33 -2.47 -5.31
C ILE A 157 1.48 -1.20 -5.31
N LEU A 158 1.22 -0.67 -4.10
CA LEU A 158 0.58 0.62 -3.90
C LEU A 158 1.62 1.70 -3.61
N LEU A 159 1.56 2.82 -4.32
CA LEU A 159 2.20 4.07 -3.92
C LEU A 159 1.10 5.10 -3.60
N ILE A 160 1.32 5.95 -2.60
CA ILE A 160 0.33 6.94 -2.15
C ILE A 160 0.90 8.34 -2.32
N ALA A 161 0.31 9.15 -3.18
CA ALA A 161 0.80 10.49 -3.51
C ALA A 161 0.82 11.42 -2.30
N ALA A 162 -0.14 11.30 -1.38
CA ALA A 162 -0.18 12.08 -0.13
C ALA A 162 1.00 11.80 0.83
N VAL A 163 1.76 10.72 0.61
CA VAL A 163 2.85 10.25 1.48
C VAL A 163 4.22 10.52 0.88
N LEU A 164 4.33 10.46 -0.45
CA LEU A 164 5.58 10.42 -1.19
C LEU A 164 5.78 11.69 -2.01
N THR A 165 7.00 12.14 -2.09
CA THR A 165 7.38 13.18 -3.05
C THR A 165 7.41 12.61 -4.47
N ARG A 166 7.30 13.47 -5.49
CA ARG A 166 7.43 13.08 -6.91
C ARG A 166 8.71 12.27 -7.18
N LYS A 167 9.82 12.65 -6.54
CA LYS A 167 11.10 11.93 -6.67
C LYS A 167 11.03 10.52 -6.10
N GLU A 168 10.44 10.36 -4.92
CA GLU A 168 10.25 9.05 -4.29
C GLU A 168 9.31 8.17 -5.10
N ILE A 169 8.19 8.71 -5.61
CA ILE A 169 7.28 7.97 -6.49
C ILE A 169 8.02 7.44 -7.71
N LYS A 170 8.82 8.29 -8.38
CA LYS A 170 9.61 7.89 -9.53
C LYS A 170 10.59 6.77 -9.19
N GLN A 171 11.38 6.94 -8.13
CA GLN A 171 12.37 5.96 -7.70
C GLN A 171 11.73 4.62 -7.36
N LEU A 172 10.66 4.62 -6.56
CA LEU A 172 9.98 3.40 -6.11
C LEU A 172 9.25 2.70 -7.25
N SER A 173 8.63 3.44 -8.18
CA SER A 173 7.94 2.84 -9.33
C SER A 173 8.92 2.24 -10.34
N GLU A 174 10.02 2.92 -10.67
CA GLU A 174 11.07 2.38 -11.52
C GLU A 174 11.72 1.13 -10.90
N PHE A 175 11.92 1.13 -9.57
CA PHE A 175 12.44 -0.03 -8.86
C PHE A 175 11.44 -1.21 -8.89
N ALA A 176 10.15 -0.96 -8.70
CA ALA A 176 9.10 -1.98 -8.82
C ALA A 176 9.09 -2.62 -10.21
N HIS A 177 9.16 -1.81 -11.28
CA HIS A 177 9.24 -2.29 -12.64
C HIS A 177 10.49 -3.15 -12.90
N SER A 178 11.63 -2.81 -12.30
CA SER A 178 12.85 -3.62 -12.42
C SER A 178 12.70 -5.05 -11.87
N LEU A 179 11.75 -5.24 -10.94
CA LEU A 179 11.37 -6.54 -10.37
C LEU A 179 10.14 -7.18 -11.07
N GLY A 180 9.62 -6.54 -12.13
CA GLY A 180 8.44 -7.00 -12.86
C GLY A 180 7.12 -6.82 -12.12
N LEU A 181 7.04 -5.90 -11.16
CA LEU A 181 5.81 -5.53 -10.45
C LEU A 181 5.13 -4.35 -11.15
N GLU A 182 3.80 -4.37 -11.24
CA GLU A 182 3.02 -3.20 -11.62
C GLU A 182 2.83 -2.25 -10.43
N VAL A 183 2.53 -0.98 -10.75
CA VAL A 183 2.37 0.10 -9.76
C VAL A 183 0.99 0.73 -9.88
N LEU A 184 0.24 0.70 -8.78
CA LEU A 184 -0.97 1.50 -8.57
C LEU A 184 -0.62 2.74 -7.75
N LEU A 185 -0.81 3.94 -8.33
CA LEU A 185 -0.70 5.19 -7.59
C LEU A 185 -2.07 5.61 -7.05
N GLU A 186 -2.19 5.79 -5.74
CA GLU A 186 -3.37 6.36 -5.09
C GLU A 186 -3.24 7.87 -4.96
N VAL A 187 -4.27 8.61 -5.43
CA VAL A 187 -4.39 10.07 -5.33
C VAL A 187 -5.72 10.47 -4.69
N HIS A 188 -5.76 11.64 -4.03
CA HIS A 188 -6.94 12.15 -3.33
C HIS A 188 -7.49 13.44 -3.93
N ASN A 189 -6.71 14.14 -4.74
CA ASN A 189 -7.06 15.44 -5.31
C ASN A 189 -6.27 15.71 -6.59
N LEU A 190 -6.64 16.80 -7.28
CA LEU A 190 -6.02 17.20 -8.54
C LEU A 190 -4.55 17.56 -8.40
N GLU A 191 -4.16 18.24 -7.32
CA GLU A 191 -2.77 18.63 -7.09
C GLU A 191 -1.85 17.41 -6.95
N GLU A 192 -2.29 16.37 -6.22
CA GLU A 192 -1.57 15.11 -6.11
C GLU A 192 -1.47 14.42 -7.49
N LEU A 193 -2.56 14.38 -8.26
CA LEU A 193 -2.58 13.79 -9.60
C LEU A 193 -1.58 14.48 -10.51
N GLU A 194 -1.66 15.81 -10.67
CA GLU A 194 -0.80 16.59 -11.57
C GLU A 194 0.68 16.48 -11.18
N THR A 195 0.97 16.43 -9.87
CA THR A 195 2.33 16.35 -9.37
C THR A 195 2.93 14.95 -9.52
N ALA A 196 2.13 13.92 -9.36
CA ALA A 196 2.61 12.54 -9.22
C ALA A 196 2.53 11.72 -10.50
N ILE A 197 1.74 12.13 -11.51
CA ILE A 197 1.59 11.37 -12.76
C ILE A 197 2.91 11.27 -13.53
N MET A 198 3.25 10.06 -13.98
CA MET A 198 4.47 9.77 -14.72
C MET A 198 4.40 8.43 -15.45
N PRO A 199 5.25 8.18 -16.49
CA PRO A 199 5.19 6.95 -17.30
C PRO A 199 5.48 5.63 -16.56
N SER A 200 6.08 5.68 -15.37
CA SER A 200 6.37 4.49 -14.56
C SER A 200 5.21 4.03 -13.67
N LEU A 201 3.98 4.45 -13.98
CA LEU A 201 2.76 4.05 -13.31
C LEU A 201 1.89 3.24 -14.27
N ASP A 202 1.33 2.13 -13.80
CA ASP A 202 0.47 1.25 -14.60
C ASP A 202 -1.01 1.55 -14.38
N MET A 203 -1.35 2.03 -13.19
CA MET A 203 -2.73 2.33 -12.79
C MET A 203 -2.77 3.54 -11.87
N ILE A 204 -3.86 4.32 -11.96
CA ILE A 204 -4.16 5.42 -11.05
C ILE A 204 -5.46 5.10 -10.31
N GLY A 205 -5.42 5.14 -8.99
CA GLY A 205 -6.57 4.97 -8.11
C GLY A 205 -6.97 6.29 -7.46
N VAL A 206 -8.23 6.66 -7.56
CA VAL A 206 -8.77 7.81 -6.84
C VAL A 206 -9.37 7.36 -5.52
N ASN A 207 -8.84 7.85 -4.41
CA ASN A 207 -9.40 7.60 -3.10
C ASN A 207 -10.51 8.62 -2.78
N ASN A 208 -11.77 8.15 -2.79
CA ASN A 208 -12.94 8.99 -2.51
C ASN A 208 -13.09 9.39 -1.04
N ARG A 209 -12.25 8.87 -0.15
CA ARG A 209 -12.28 9.24 1.26
C ARG A 209 -11.27 10.34 1.54
N ASN A 210 -11.75 11.46 2.06
CA ASN A 210 -10.88 12.50 2.59
C ASN A 210 -10.14 11.98 3.83
N LEU A 211 -8.80 11.97 3.81
CA LEU A 211 -7.99 11.44 4.91
C LEU A 211 -8.02 12.30 6.19
N LYS A 212 -8.53 13.55 6.11
CA LYS A 212 -8.64 14.47 7.26
C LYS A 212 -10.03 14.44 7.89
N SER A 213 -11.09 14.53 7.06
CA SER A 213 -12.48 14.56 7.54
C SER A 213 -13.15 13.20 7.60
N PHE A 214 -12.58 12.16 6.96
CA PHE A 214 -13.16 10.83 6.73
C PHE A 214 -14.45 10.81 5.91
N GLU A 215 -14.84 11.93 5.33
CA GLU A 215 -15.98 12.02 4.42
C GLU A 215 -15.69 11.27 3.13
N VAL A 216 -16.73 10.67 2.55
CA VAL A 216 -16.66 9.92 1.28
C VAL A 216 -17.52 10.64 0.26
N SER A 217 -16.95 11.01 -0.89
CA SER A 217 -17.67 11.56 -2.03
C SER A 217 -17.20 10.91 -3.33
N LEU A 218 -18.15 10.44 -4.14
CA LEU A 218 -17.85 9.89 -5.47
C LEU A 218 -17.60 11.00 -6.52
N ASP A 219 -17.87 12.25 -6.19
CA ASP A 219 -17.68 13.36 -7.12
C ASP A 219 -16.20 13.62 -7.38
N TYR A 220 -15.33 13.32 -6.43
CA TYR A 220 -13.86 13.36 -6.63
C TYR A 220 -13.43 12.43 -7.78
N SER A 221 -13.93 11.19 -7.82
CA SER A 221 -13.62 10.27 -8.92
C SER A 221 -14.07 10.80 -10.27
N LYS A 222 -15.26 11.41 -10.35
CA LYS A 222 -15.78 11.97 -11.61
C LYS A 222 -14.95 13.16 -12.09
N GLU A 223 -14.56 14.03 -11.16
CA GLU A 223 -13.73 15.20 -11.46
C GLU A 223 -12.34 14.79 -11.94
N LEU A 224 -11.67 13.90 -11.19
CA LEU A 224 -10.31 13.48 -11.50
C LEU A 224 -10.24 12.56 -12.73
N ALA A 225 -11.26 11.72 -12.98
CA ALA A 225 -11.27 10.81 -14.13
C ALA A 225 -11.04 11.54 -15.47
N SER A 226 -11.63 12.74 -15.63
CA SER A 226 -11.45 13.55 -16.86
C SER A 226 -10.04 14.14 -17.03
N LYS A 227 -9.19 14.04 -16.01
CA LYS A 227 -7.81 14.56 -15.98
C LYS A 227 -6.75 13.46 -16.03
N ILE A 228 -7.16 12.21 -15.87
CA ILE A 228 -6.27 11.05 -16.01
C ILE A 228 -6.08 10.80 -17.50
N PRO A 229 -4.84 10.68 -18.01
CA PRO A 229 -4.58 10.33 -19.42
C PRO A 229 -5.19 8.97 -19.77
N ASP A 230 -5.63 8.83 -21.01
CA ASP A 230 -6.18 7.56 -21.53
C ASP A 230 -5.11 6.47 -21.77
N GLU A 231 -3.80 6.82 -21.71
CA GLU A 231 -2.65 5.93 -21.92
C GLU A 231 -1.68 5.93 -20.72
#